data_fddf31ee2d644c0ebd71976ebfd612c0
#
_entry.id   fddf31ee2d644c0ebd71976ebfd612c0
#
_cell.length_a   1.000
_cell.length_b   1.000
_cell.length_c   1.000
_cell.angle_alpha   90.00
_cell.angle_beta   90.00
_cell.angle_gamma   90.00
#
_symmetry.space_group_name_H-M   'P 1'
#
loop_
_entity.id
_entity.type
_entity.pdbx_description
1 polymer ?
#
loop_
_entity_poly.entity_id
_entity_poly.type
_entity_poly.pdbx_seq_one_letter_code
_entity_poly.pdbx_strand_id
1 'polypeptide(L)'
;MNARHPLILDCDPGVDDAMALYFALAHPDVELLGITTTFGNVTVAQATHNALYLCALAGRELPVCSGVATPLRKAPLQPDAEIHGADGLGNLPLRAALPRGPDERSAARYIVEQARAHPGEVSVVAVGPLGNLAQALRLEPHLPALLKQVIVMGGSISEPGNVSPVAESNIWHDPHAADIVLTAGFPLTLVGLDVTHRVRMPLALFERLAARHQHPATDALLHAVRFYAGFYGRIEPELAALPGCYGHDLLAMMYLVQPELFSTQAGRVRVVTEGLAEGQTIMDRREHIPYPQPGWEEQIPRIQACLQVDAPACLALAESTLASNWLSR
;
A
#
# COMPACT_ATOMS: atom_id res chain seq x y z
N MET A 1 3.58 27.58 5.41
CA MET A 1 2.79 26.48 4.82
C MET A 1 3.78 25.38 4.59
N ASN A 2 3.61 24.21 5.22
CA ASN A 2 4.46 23.05 4.90
C ASN A 2 4.30 22.71 3.42
N ALA A 3 5.40 22.34 2.76
CA ALA A 3 5.34 21.88 1.37
C ALA A 3 4.49 20.60 1.33
N ARG A 4 3.46 20.57 0.48
CA ARG A 4 2.66 19.38 0.25
C ARG A 4 3.53 18.27 -0.34
N HIS A 5 3.16 17.03 -0.09
CA HIS A 5 3.78 15.85 -0.69
C HIS A 5 3.01 15.48 -1.97
N PRO A 6 3.54 15.80 -3.18
CA PRO A 6 2.97 15.28 -4.42
C PRO A 6 3.06 13.77 -4.41
N LEU A 7 1.90 13.08 -4.51
CA LEU A 7 1.78 11.65 -4.29
C LEU A 7 1.07 10.96 -5.44
N ILE A 8 1.59 9.82 -5.86
CA ILE A 8 0.85 8.79 -6.58
C ILE A 8 0.63 7.62 -5.62
N LEU A 9 -0.62 7.22 -5.44
CA LEU A 9 -0.98 6.01 -4.70
C LEU A 9 -1.12 4.85 -5.69
N ASP A 10 -0.24 3.84 -5.57
CA ASP A 10 -0.29 2.60 -6.36
C ASP A 10 -0.88 1.48 -5.49
N CYS A 11 -2.08 0.98 -5.83
CA CYS A 11 -2.90 0.18 -4.93
C CYS A 11 -3.74 -0.87 -5.67
N ASP A 12 -4.28 -1.83 -4.93
CA ASP A 12 -5.22 -2.86 -5.41
C ASP A 12 -6.52 -2.86 -4.57
N PRO A 13 -7.29 -1.75 -4.55
CA PRO A 13 -8.21 -1.38 -3.50
C PRO A 13 -9.03 -2.51 -2.90
N GLY A 14 -8.51 -3.00 -1.76
CA GLY A 14 -9.14 -3.73 -0.70
C GLY A 14 -9.58 -2.77 0.43
N VAL A 15 -9.77 -3.33 1.62
CA VAL A 15 -10.32 -2.57 2.77
C VAL A 15 -9.30 -1.59 3.34
N ASP A 16 -8.06 -2.00 3.53
CA ASP A 16 -7.00 -1.14 4.08
C ASP A 16 -6.43 -0.16 3.04
N ASP A 17 -6.45 -0.50 1.74
CA ASP A 17 -6.27 0.47 0.66
C ASP A 17 -7.29 1.61 0.73
N ALA A 18 -8.56 1.30 1.03
CA ALA A 18 -9.59 2.33 1.21
C ALA A 18 -9.28 3.24 2.41
N MET A 19 -8.72 2.69 3.50
CA MET A 19 -8.25 3.51 4.63
C MET A 19 -7.11 4.42 4.20
N ALA A 20 -6.12 3.89 3.46
CA ALA A 20 -4.97 4.62 2.94
C ALA A 20 -5.38 5.75 1.99
N LEU A 21 -6.29 5.47 1.06
CA LEU A 21 -6.82 6.45 0.12
C LEU A 21 -7.56 7.59 0.85
N TYR A 22 -8.44 7.27 1.80
CA TYR A 22 -9.16 8.31 2.54
C TYR A 22 -8.25 9.10 3.47
N PHE A 23 -7.21 8.48 4.02
CA PHE A 23 -6.17 9.20 4.75
C PHE A 23 -5.42 10.18 3.83
N ALA A 24 -5.03 9.75 2.63
CA ALA A 24 -4.38 10.61 1.63
C ALA A 24 -5.26 11.82 1.27
N LEU A 25 -6.56 11.61 1.08
CA LEU A 25 -7.52 12.67 0.76
C LEU A 25 -7.79 13.63 1.94
N ALA A 26 -7.66 13.12 3.17
CA ALA A 26 -7.93 13.88 4.39
C ALA A 26 -6.74 14.70 4.88
N HIS A 27 -5.50 14.20 4.68
CA HIS A 27 -4.30 14.81 5.23
C HIS A 27 -3.92 16.10 4.49
N PRO A 28 -3.76 17.25 5.19
CA PRO A 28 -3.55 18.55 4.55
C PRO A 28 -2.21 18.68 3.81
N ASP A 29 -1.18 17.92 4.23
CA ASP A 29 0.14 17.96 3.63
C ASP A 29 0.31 16.97 2.46
N VAL A 30 -0.74 16.21 2.09
CA VAL A 30 -0.73 15.32 0.94
C VAL A 30 -1.42 15.99 -0.25
N GLU A 31 -0.77 15.96 -1.40
CA GLU A 31 -1.33 16.31 -2.68
C GLU A 31 -1.41 15.06 -3.56
N LEU A 32 -2.56 14.40 -3.55
CA LEU A 32 -2.77 13.19 -4.33
C LEU A 32 -2.94 13.56 -5.80
N LEU A 33 -1.92 13.29 -6.62
CA LEU A 33 -1.90 13.59 -8.05
C LEU A 33 -2.76 12.61 -8.85
N GLY A 34 -2.83 11.37 -8.41
CA GLY A 34 -3.62 10.32 -9.04
C GLY A 34 -3.40 8.97 -8.38
N ILE A 35 -4.14 7.99 -8.87
CA ILE A 35 -4.13 6.62 -8.37
C ILE A 35 -3.76 5.71 -9.54
N THR A 36 -2.85 4.79 -9.28
CA THR A 36 -2.53 3.70 -10.19
C THR A 36 -2.99 2.38 -9.56
N THR A 37 -3.56 1.49 -10.35
CA THR A 37 -4.14 0.27 -9.80
C THR A 37 -3.44 -0.97 -10.32
N THR A 38 -3.43 -2.03 -9.52
CA THR A 38 -2.84 -3.33 -9.85
C THR A 38 -3.80 -4.44 -9.44
N PHE A 39 -3.46 -5.68 -9.77
CA PHE A 39 -4.09 -6.87 -9.21
C PHE A 39 -3.52 -7.15 -7.82
N GLY A 40 -4.19 -7.98 -7.03
CA GLY A 40 -3.77 -8.46 -5.70
C GLY A 40 -5.00 -8.84 -4.89
N ASN A 41 -5.46 -7.97 -4.00
CA ASN A 41 -6.68 -8.15 -3.20
C ASN A 41 -7.92 -8.46 -4.05
N VAL A 42 -7.96 -7.88 -5.26
CA VAL A 42 -8.97 -8.10 -6.29
C VAL A 42 -8.32 -8.11 -7.68
N THR A 43 -9.09 -8.37 -8.73
CA THR A 43 -8.61 -8.18 -10.10
C THR A 43 -8.33 -6.70 -10.37
N VAL A 44 -7.40 -6.38 -11.28
CA VAL A 44 -7.10 -4.97 -11.63
C VAL A 44 -8.34 -4.21 -12.12
N ALA A 45 -9.25 -4.87 -12.80
CA ALA A 45 -10.52 -4.26 -13.24
C ALA A 45 -11.39 -3.87 -12.03
N GLN A 46 -11.48 -4.74 -11.02
CA GLN A 46 -12.21 -4.46 -9.79
C GLN A 46 -11.47 -3.40 -8.95
N ALA A 47 -10.13 -3.45 -8.88
CA ALA A 47 -9.29 -2.46 -8.21
C ALA A 47 -9.51 -1.05 -8.80
N THR A 48 -9.50 -0.95 -10.14
CA THR A 48 -9.77 0.31 -10.84
C THR A 48 -11.19 0.83 -10.56
N HIS A 49 -12.18 -0.07 -10.57
CA HIS A 49 -13.56 0.26 -10.23
C HIS A 49 -13.67 0.75 -8.76
N ASN A 50 -13.01 0.07 -7.82
CA ASN A 50 -13.01 0.45 -6.41
C ASN A 50 -12.38 1.82 -6.19
N ALA A 51 -11.22 2.10 -6.81
CA ALA A 51 -10.55 3.40 -6.71
C ALA A 51 -11.45 4.55 -7.20
N LEU A 52 -12.07 4.37 -8.38
CA LEU A 52 -13.03 5.34 -8.93
C LEU A 52 -14.24 5.53 -8.01
N TYR A 53 -14.77 4.44 -7.47
CA TYR A 53 -15.93 4.46 -6.57
C TYR A 53 -15.62 5.18 -5.25
N LEU A 54 -14.49 4.88 -4.63
CA LEU A 54 -14.06 5.53 -3.39
C LEU A 54 -13.81 7.04 -3.59
N CYS A 55 -13.19 7.42 -4.72
CA CYS A 55 -13.03 8.83 -5.10
C CYS A 55 -14.38 9.52 -5.29
N ALA A 56 -15.31 8.88 -6.00
CA ALA A 56 -16.65 9.43 -6.25
C ALA A 56 -17.43 9.62 -4.94
N LEU A 57 -17.38 8.64 -4.02
CA LEU A 57 -17.99 8.77 -2.69
C LEU A 57 -17.42 9.96 -1.90
N ALA A 58 -16.11 10.21 -2.03
CA ALA A 58 -15.45 11.33 -1.37
C ALA A 58 -15.61 12.68 -2.10
N GLY A 59 -16.36 12.71 -3.21
CA GLY A 59 -16.53 13.92 -4.03
C GLY A 59 -15.23 14.40 -4.68
N ARG A 60 -14.30 13.46 -5.00
CA ARG A 60 -13.00 13.77 -5.60
C ARG A 60 -12.91 13.27 -7.04
N GLU A 61 -12.35 14.11 -7.89
CA GLU A 61 -12.07 13.76 -9.28
C GLU A 61 -10.55 13.70 -9.47
N LEU A 62 -10.01 12.47 -9.49
CA LEU A 62 -8.59 12.20 -9.67
C LEU A 62 -8.38 11.27 -10.87
N PRO A 63 -7.26 11.36 -11.59
CA PRO A 63 -6.86 10.35 -12.55
C PRO A 63 -6.73 8.98 -11.85
N VAL A 64 -7.40 7.96 -12.38
CA VAL A 64 -7.24 6.56 -11.96
C VAL A 64 -6.78 5.77 -13.17
N CYS A 65 -5.53 5.32 -13.14
CA CYS A 65 -4.90 4.63 -14.25
C CYS A 65 -4.81 3.12 -13.96
N SER A 66 -5.41 2.32 -14.84
CA SER A 66 -5.33 0.87 -14.72
C SER A 66 -3.92 0.36 -15.07
N GLY A 67 -3.42 -0.57 -14.30
CA GLY A 67 -2.07 -1.12 -14.46
C GLY A 67 -2.02 -2.60 -14.79
N VAL A 68 -1.05 -3.30 -14.19
CA VAL A 68 -0.80 -4.71 -14.48
C VAL A 68 -1.94 -5.59 -13.96
N ALA A 69 -2.27 -6.61 -14.75
CA ALA A 69 -3.36 -7.54 -14.43
C ALA A 69 -2.83 -8.90 -13.91
N THR A 70 -1.54 -9.15 -14.05
CA THR A 70 -0.93 -10.46 -13.74
C THR A 70 0.51 -10.28 -13.28
N PRO A 71 1.04 -11.21 -12.47
CA PRO A 71 2.45 -11.23 -12.10
C PRO A 71 3.37 -11.37 -13.32
N LEU A 72 4.63 -10.95 -13.18
CA LEU A 72 5.62 -11.01 -14.25
C LEU A 72 5.92 -12.44 -14.72
N ARG A 73 5.97 -13.40 -13.82
CA ARG A 73 6.35 -14.78 -14.14
C ARG A 73 5.50 -15.85 -13.45
N LYS A 74 4.84 -15.51 -12.37
CA LYS A 74 3.95 -16.39 -11.63
C LYS A 74 2.62 -16.54 -12.36
N ALA A 75 1.96 -17.69 -12.23
CA ALA A 75 0.59 -17.84 -12.69
C ALA A 75 -0.34 -16.90 -11.93
N PRO A 76 -1.33 -16.29 -12.59
CA PRO A 76 -2.31 -15.45 -11.92
C PRO A 76 -3.02 -16.21 -10.81
N LEU A 77 -3.16 -15.58 -9.66
CA LEU A 77 -3.90 -16.11 -8.52
C LEU A 77 -5.32 -15.57 -8.52
N GLN A 78 -6.24 -16.36 -7.98
CA GLN A 78 -7.59 -15.86 -7.73
C GLN A 78 -7.58 -15.06 -6.43
N PRO A 79 -8.21 -13.87 -6.39
CA PRO A 79 -8.35 -13.09 -5.18
C PRO A 79 -9.06 -13.88 -4.07
N ASP A 80 -8.61 -13.71 -2.82
CA ASP A 80 -9.25 -14.33 -1.67
C ASP A 80 -10.40 -13.46 -1.15
N ALA A 81 -11.63 -13.86 -1.50
CA ALA A 81 -12.83 -13.15 -1.08
C ALA A 81 -13.13 -13.22 0.42
N GLU A 82 -12.46 -14.10 1.18
CA GLU A 82 -12.67 -14.20 2.62
C GLU A 82 -12.04 -13.03 3.40
N ILE A 83 -11.02 -12.39 2.82
CA ILE A 83 -10.27 -11.31 3.47
C ILE A 83 -10.93 -9.95 3.21
N HIS A 84 -11.10 -9.58 1.93
CA HIS A 84 -11.60 -8.26 1.53
C HIS A 84 -13.03 -8.29 0.96
N GLY A 85 -13.68 -9.45 0.89
CA GLY A 85 -14.95 -9.64 0.16
C GLY A 85 -14.72 -9.86 -1.35
N ALA A 86 -15.70 -10.41 -2.03
CA ALA A 86 -15.62 -10.68 -3.48
C ALA A 86 -15.45 -9.38 -4.32
N ASP A 87 -15.89 -8.26 -3.78
CA ASP A 87 -15.80 -6.94 -4.41
C ASP A 87 -14.61 -6.10 -3.89
N GLY A 88 -13.83 -6.63 -2.93
CA GLY A 88 -12.72 -5.94 -2.29
C GLY A 88 -13.10 -4.95 -1.19
N LEU A 89 -14.38 -4.65 -1.00
CA LEU A 89 -14.87 -3.66 -0.02
C LEU A 89 -15.93 -4.26 0.91
N GLY A 90 -15.72 -5.52 1.33
CA GLY A 90 -16.58 -6.20 2.28
C GLY A 90 -17.96 -6.57 1.74
N ASN A 91 -18.11 -6.77 0.43
CA ASN A 91 -19.37 -7.06 -0.25
C ASN A 91 -20.41 -5.95 -0.05
N LEU A 92 -20.08 -4.73 -0.46
CA LEU A 92 -20.98 -3.59 -0.39
C LEU A 92 -22.31 -3.86 -1.11
N PRO A 93 -23.46 -3.70 -0.43
CA PRO A 93 -24.76 -4.17 -0.95
C PRO A 93 -25.25 -3.39 -2.17
N LEU A 94 -24.88 -2.13 -2.29
CA LEU A 94 -25.27 -1.25 -3.40
C LEU A 94 -24.12 -0.32 -3.75
N ARG A 95 -23.83 -0.18 -5.04
CA ARG A 95 -22.87 0.79 -5.56
C ARG A 95 -23.56 1.72 -6.55
N ALA A 96 -23.37 3.00 -6.38
CA ALA A 96 -23.82 3.98 -7.37
C ALA A 96 -23.04 3.79 -8.69
N ALA A 97 -23.66 4.16 -9.80
CA ALA A 97 -22.96 4.22 -11.07
C ALA A 97 -21.77 5.17 -11.00
N LEU A 98 -20.66 4.81 -11.60
CA LEU A 98 -19.48 5.66 -11.67
C LEU A 98 -19.75 6.86 -12.57
N PRO A 99 -19.38 8.09 -12.13
CA PRO A 99 -19.56 9.31 -12.92
C PRO A 99 -18.65 9.34 -14.15
N ARG A 100 -17.53 8.59 -14.11
CA ARG A 100 -16.53 8.51 -15.19
C ARG A 100 -15.79 7.18 -15.19
N GLY A 101 -15.14 6.88 -16.32
CA GLY A 101 -14.22 5.75 -16.45
C GLY A 101 -12.79 6.04 -16.00
N PRO A 102 -11.89 5.05 -16.09
CA PRO A 102 -10.48 5.23 -15.83
C PRO A 102 -9.81 6.17 -16.85
N ASP A 103 -8.64 6.67 -16.49
CA ASP A 103 -7.75 7.39 -17.40
C ASP A 103 -7.23 6.44 -18.50
N GLU A 104 -7.02 6.97 -19.70
CA GLU A 104 -6.57 6.17 -20.86
C GLU A 104 -5.10 5.72 -20.75
N ARG A 105 -4.32 6.37 -19.89
CA ARG A 105 -2.92 6.01 -19.65
C ARG A 105 -2.83 4.74 -18.81
N SER A 106 -1.83 3.90 -19.11
CA SER A 106 -1.48 2.83 -18.17
C SER A 106 -0.84 3.40 -16.90
N ALA A 107 -0.95 2.67 -15.78
CA ALA A 107 -0.32 3.02 -14.50
C ALA A 107 1.17 3.35 -14.66
N ALA A 108 1.93 2.48 -15.32
CA ALA A 108 3.37 2.69 -15.53
C ALA A 108 3.68 3.96 -16.33
N ARG A 109 2.88 4.24 -17.36
CA ARG A 109 3.04 5.47 -18.16
C ARG A 109 2.72 6.70 -17.33
N TYR A 110 1.66 6.68 -16.54
CA TYR A 110 1.28 7.78 -15.66
C TYR A 110 2.38 8.10 -14.65
N ILE A 111 2.95 7.07 -13.98
CA ILE A 111 4.07 7.24 -13.03
C ILE A 111 5.25 7.93 -13.72
N VAL A 112 5.66 7.45 -14.90
CA VAL A 112 6.79 8.02 -15.65
C VAL A 112 6.53 9.47 -16.08
N GLU A 113 5.34 9.77 -16.58
CA GLU A 113 4.96 11.13 -17.01
C GLU A 113 4.98 12.12 -15.84
N GLN A 114 4.44 11.73 -14.67
CA GLN A 114 4.46 12.58 -13.47
C GLN A 114 5.89 12.78 -12.94
N ALA A 115 6.69 11.70 -12.88
CA ALA A 115 8.08 11.81 -12.45
C ALA A 115 8.93 12.71 -13.36
N ARG A 116 8.70 12.68 -14.66
CA ARG A 116 9.37 13.56 -15.62
C ARG A 116 8.89 15.01 -15.57
N ALA A 117 7.60 15.21 -15.29
CA ALA A 117 7.03 16.56 -15.16
C ALA A 117 7.49 17.28 -13.88
N HIS A 118 7.77 16.53 -12.82
CA HIS A 118 8.14 17.03 -11.50
C HIS A 118 9.35 16.25 -10.92
N PRO A 119 10.56 16.40 -11.52
CA PRO A 119 11.72 15.59 -11.15
C PRO A 119 12.15 15.84 -9.70
N GLY A 120 12.26 14.76 -8.91
CA GLY A 120 12.67 14.80 -7.51
C GLY A 120 11.59 15.28 -6.54
N GLU A 121 10.36 15.50 -7.01
CA GLU A 121 9.27 16.01 -6.15
C GLU A 121 8.22 14.93 -5.83
N VAL A 122 7.91 14.05 -6.80
CA VAL A 122 6.84 13.06 -6.68
C VAL A 122 7.26 11.88 -5.83
N SER A 123 6.44 11.57 -4.83
CA SER A 123 6.51 10.31 -4.07
C SER A 123 5.53 9.28 -4.65
N VAL A 124 5.91 8.01 -4.62
CA VAL A 124 4.99 6.89 -4.88
C VAL A 124 4.83 6.10 -3.59
N VAL A 125 3.59 5.92 -3.16
CA VAL A 125 3.24 4.96 -2.10
C VAL A 125 2.58 3.77 -2.78
N ALA A 126 3.29 2.63 -2.78
CA ALA A 126 2.84 1.39 -3.40
C ALA A 126 2.39 0.42 -2.30
N VAL A 127 1.11 0.09 -2.32
CA VAL A 127 0.46 -0.74 -1.30
C VAL A 127 -0.12 -2.04 -1.86
N GLY A 128 0.16 -2.34 -3.13
CA GLY A 128 -0.15 -3.61 -3.79
C GLY A 128 1.10 -4.25 -4.42
N PRO A 129 0.97 -5.32 -5.20
CA PRO A 129 2.05 -5.94 -5.94
C PRO A 129 2.78 -4.96 -6.87
N LEU A 130 4.12 -5.00 -6.91
CA LEU A 130 4.98 -3.96 -7.47
C LEU A 130 5.12 -3.97 -9.01
N GLY A 131 4.23 -4.65 -9.71
CA GLY A 131 4.28 -4.81 -11.17
C GLY A 131 4.26 -3.48 -11.94
N ASN A 132 3.50 -2.48 -11.47
CA ASN A 132 3.43 -1.16 -12.10
C ASN A 132 4.75 -0.43 -12.02
N LEU A 133 5.43 -0.43 -10.87
CA LEU A 133 6.76 0.16 -10.70
C LEU A 133 7.81 -0.57 -11.53
N ALA A 134 7.76 -1.92 -11.60
CA ALA A 134 8.67 -2.70 -12.44
C ALA A 134 8.46 -2.37 -13.93
N GLN A 135 7.23 -2.17 -14.39
CA GLN A 135 6.96 -1.72 -15.77
C GLN A 135 7.39 -0.27 -16.00
N ALA A 136 7.15 0.63 -15.04
CA ALA A 136 7.56 2.02 -15.13
C ALA A 136 9.10 2.13 -15.24
N LEU A 137 9.83 1.34 -14.48
CA LEU A 137 11.30 1.24 -14.58
C LEU A 137 11.78 0.77 -15.96
N ARG A 138 11.05 -0.15 -16.60
CA ARG A 138 11.36 -0.57 -17.98
C ARG A 138 11.11 0.52 -19.00
N LEU A 139 10.12 1.38 -18.81
CA LEU A 139 9.83 2.53 -19.67
C LEU A 139 10.82 3.68 -19.44
N GLU A 140 11.28 3.85 -18.21
CA GLU A 140 12.21 4.90 -17.79
C GLU A 140 13.27 4.32 -16.84
N PRO A 141 14.42 3.87 -17.35
CA PRO A 141 15.49 3.30 -16.51
C PRO A 141 16.07 4.30 -15.50
N HIS A 142 15.91 5.60 -15.71
CA HIS A 142 16.34 6.65 -14.78
C HIS A 142 15.26 7.03 -13.75
N LEU A 143 14.13 6.33 -13.73
CA LEU A 143 13.02 6.60 -12.82
C LEU A 143 13.45 6.70 -11.34
N PRO A 144 14.41 5.89 -10.83
CA PRO A 144 14.90 6.03 -9.46
C PRO A 144 15.47 7.42 -9.12
N ALA A 145 16.07 8.10 -10.10
CA ALA A 145 16.60 9.45 -9.91
C ALA A 145 15.53 10.55 -10.12
N LEU A 146 14.39 10.21 -10.70
CA LEU A 146 13.30 11.16 -10.97
C LEU A 146 12.26 11.20 -9.86
N LEU A 147 12.13 10.15 -9.06
CA LEU A 147 11.21 10.12 -7.93
C LEU A 147 11.87 10.66 -6.66
N LYS A 148 11.11 11.37 -5.85
CA LYS A 148 11.55 11.82 -4.52
C LYS A 148 11.80 10.65 -3.59
N GLN A 149 10.86 9.71 -3.55
CA GLN A 149 10.92 8.47 -2.78
C GLN A 149 9.86 7.47 -3.25
N VAL A 150 10.09 6.22 -2.92
CA VAL A 150 9.12 5.14 -3.04
C VAL A 150 8.91 4.53 -1.66
N ILE A 151 7.67 4.48 -1.19
CA ILE A 151 7.29 3.81 0.05
C ILE A 151 6.47 2.59 -0.33
N VAL A 152 6.91 1.42 0.12
CA VAL A 152 6.26 0.14 -0.21
C VAL A 152 5.64 -0.44 1.05
N MET A 153 4.32 -0.65 1.05
CA MET A 153 3.73 -1.59 1.98
C MET A 153 3.98 -2.99 1.45
N GLY A 154 4.76 -3.78 2.16
CA GLY A 154 5.08 -5.14 1.76
C GLY A 154 6.26 -5.73 2.51
N GLY A 155 6.39 -7.04 2.40
CA GLY A 155 7.47 -7.80 2.96
C GLY A 155 7.44 -7.96 4.48
N SER A 156 8.36 -8.78 4.93
CA SER A 156 8.60 -9.04 6.36
C SER A 156 10.07 -9.40 6.55
N ILE A 157 10.75 -8.69 7.43
CA ILE A 157 12.19 -8.87 7.66
C ILE A 157 12.44 -9.77 8.88
N SER A 158 11.66 -9.61 9.93
CA SER A 158 11.84 -10.32 11.20
C SER A 158 10.55 -10.95 11.73
N GLU A 159 9.40 -10.50 11.25
CA GLU A 159 8.10 -11.06 11.61
C GLU A 159 7.74 -12.22 10.67
N PRO A 160 6.88 -13.15 11.09
CA PRO A 160 6.29 -14.14 10.19
C PRO A 160 5.53 -13.49 9.03
N GLY A 161 5.39 -14.19 7.92
CA GLY A 161 4.52 -13.77 6.82
C GLY A 161 3.03 -13.91 7.16
N ASN A 162 2.18 -13.38 6.28
CA ASN A 162 0.72 -13.46 6.40
C ASN A 162 0.07 -14.34 5.32
N VAL A 163 0.76 -14.61 4.21
CA VAL A 163 0.28 -15.51 3.15
C VAL A 163 1.00 -16.87 3.19
N SER A 164 2.19 -16.90 3.75
CA SER A 164 2.94 -18.10 4.11
C SER A 164 3.75 -17.81 5.37
N PRO A 165 4.39 -18.82 6.00
CA PRO A 165 5.21 -18.56 7.19
C PRO A 165 6.32 -17.52 7.01
N VAL A 166 6.71 -17.22 5.78
CA VAL A 166 7.87 -16.35 5.47
C VAL A 166 7.57 -15.20 4.52
N ALA A 167 6.38 -15.18 3.90
CA ALA A 167 6.07 -14.21 2.86
C ALA A 167 4.88 -13.32 3.22
N GLU A 168 5.04 -12.04 2.94
CA GLU A 168 3.95 -11.05 2.95
C GLU A 168 3.24 -11.05 1.59
N SER A 169 1.95 -10.76 1.60
CA SER A 169 1.02 -10.93 0.48
C SER A 169 1.43 -10.16 -0.77
N ASN A 170 1.72 -8.87 -0.69
CA ASN A 170 2.06 -8.04 -1.85
C ASN A 170 3.33 -8.53 -2.55
N ILE A 171 4.34 -8.87 -1.76
CA ILE A 171 5.60 -9.42 -2.28
C ILE A 171 5.38 -10.83 -2.87
N TRP A 172 4.57 -11.66 -2.20
CA TRP A 172 4.28 -13.00 -2.67
C TRP A 172 3.45 -13.04 -3.97
N HIS A 173 2.57 -12.06 -4.18
CA HIS A 173 1.79 -11.97 -5.43
C HIS A 173 2.65 -11.75 -6.66
N ASP A 174 3.73 -10.95 -6.58
CA ASP A 174 4.70 -10.80 -7.68
C ASP A 174 6.13 -10.66 -7.14
N PRO A 175 6.76 -11.77 -6.70
CA PRO A 175 8.11 -11.73 -6.12
C PRO A 175 9.18 -11.28 -7.13
N HIS A 176 8.96 -11.50 -8.42
CA HIS A 176 9.90 -11.04 -9.45
C HIS A 176 9.85 -9.53 -9.64
N ALA A 177 8.66 -8.94 -9.69
CA ALA A 177 8.52 -7.49 -9.73
C ALA A 177 9.07 -6.85 -8.46
N ALA A 178 8.83 -7.46 -7.30
CA ALA A 178 9.34 -7.00 -6.02
C ALA A 178 10.88 -7.00 -5.98
N ASP A 179 11.55 -8.08 -6.37
CA ASP A 179 13.02 -8.14 -6.41
C ASP A 179 13.62 -7.09 -7.36
N ILE A 180 13.00 -6.88 -8.53
CA ILE A 180 13.39 -5.83 -9.48
C ILE A 180 13.31 -4.46 -8.84
N VAL A 181 12.19 -4.12 -8.19
CA VAL A 181 11.96 -2.79 -7.62
C VAL A 181 12.86 -2.53 -6.42
N LEU A 182 12.99 -3.51 -5.51
CA LEU A 182 13.82 -3.39 -4.31
C LEU A 182 15.32 -3.26 -4.62
N THR A 183 15.75 -3.72 -5.79
CA THR A 183 17.17 -3.65 -6.23
C THR A 183 17.45 -2.56 -7.27
N ALA A 184 16.45 -1.78 -7.67
CA ALA A 184 16.57 -0.81 -8.77
C ALA A 184 17.25 0.52 -8.39
N GLY A 185 17.50 0.78 -7.11
CA GLY A 185 18.12 2.03 -6.66
C GLY A 185 17.16 3.17 -6.38
N PHE A 186 15.88 2.91 -6.22
CA PHE A 186 14.94 3.90 -5.71
C PHE A 186 15.34 4.37 -4.30
N PRO A 187 15.13 5.65 -3.94
CA PRO A 187 15.07 6.08 -2.55
C PRO A 187 13.86 5.39 -1.87
N LEU A 188 14.05 4.14 -1.41
CA LEU A 188 12.96 3.25 -1.04
C LEU A 188 12.93 2.97 0.46
N THR A 189 11.71 3.02 1.03
CA THR A 189 11.41 2.53 2.37
C THR A 189 10.37 1.43 2.31
N LEU A 190 10.69 0.30 2.96
CA LEU A 190 9.81 -0.84 3.13
C LEU A 190 9.07 -0.72 4.47
N VAL A 191 7.75 -0.68 4.42
CA VAL A 191 6.83 -0.67 5.56
C VAL A 191 6.19 -2.06 5.63
N GLY A 192 6.91 -3.01 6.20
CA GLY A 192 6.53 -4.42 6.22
C GLY A 192 5.71 -4.83 7.44
N LEU A 193 5.42 -6.13 7.53
CA LEU A 193 4.67 -6.72 8.65
C LEU A 193 5.37 -6.47 10.00
N ASP A 194 6.68 -6.23 10.01
CA ASP A 194 7.47 -5.86 11.20
C ASP A 194 6.87 -4.68 11.99
N VAL A 195 6.16 -3.80 11.31
CA VAL A 195 5.50 -2.64 11.93
C VAL A 195 3.99 -2.67 11.76
N THR A 196 3.47 -3.19 10.65
CA THR A 196 2.03 -3.14 10.38
C THR A 196 1.23 -4.06 11.31
N HIS A 197 1.78 -5.22 11.72
CA HIS A 197 1.18 -6.10 12.73
C HIS A 197 1.22 -5.53 14.15
N ARG A 198 1.91 -4.42 14.38
CA ARG A 198 1.98 -3.78 15.71
C ARG A 198 0.91 -2.71 15.92
N VAL A 199 0.22 -2.30 14.85
CA VAL A 199 -0.80 -1.24 14.92
C VAL A 199 -2.16 -1.83 14.58
N ARG A 200 -2.91 -2.15 15.63
CA ARG A 200 -4.27 -2.68 15.53
C ARG A 200 -5.27 -1.52 15.50
N MET A 201 -6.01 -1.41 14.42
CA MET A 201 -7.06 -0.41 14.22
C MET A 201 -8.36 -0.87 14.88
N PRO A 202 -8.83 -0.23 15.98
CA PRO A 202 -10.06 -0.64 16.62
C PRO A 202 -11.28 -0.36 15.73
N LEU A 203 -12.22 -1.31 15.61
CA LEU A 203 -13.48 -1.09 14.89
C LEU A 203 -14.23 0.14 15.42
N ALA A 204 -14.20 0.37 16.73
CA ALA A 204 -14.81 1.53 17.38
C ALA A 204 -14.30 2.89 16.83
N LEU A 205 -13.06 2.96 16.31
CA LEU A 205 -12.56 4.17 15.64
C LEU A 205 -13.40 4.48 14.41
N PHE A 206 -13.63 3.51 13.53
CA PHE A 206 -14.42 3.69 12.32
C PHE A 206 -15.90 3.94 12.59
N GLU A 207 -16.43 3.36 13.67
CA GLU A 207 -17.80 3.67 14.14
C GLU A 207 -17.94 5.13 14.57
N ARG A 208 -16.95 5.66 15.32
CA ARG A 208 -16.91 7.10 15.66
C ARG A 208 -16.80 8.00 14.43
N LEU A 209 -15.96 7.61 13.45
CA LEU A 209 -15.80 8.35 12.20
C LEU A 209 -17.12 8.42 11.39
N ALA A 210 -17.80 7.29 11.23
CA ALA A 210 -19.09 7.24 10.55
C ALA A 210 -20.15 8.07 11.27
N ALA A 211 -20.25 7.94 12.58
CA ALA A 211 -21.18 8.75 13.41
C ALA A 211 -20.88 10.24 13.33
N ARG A 212 -19.60 10.63 13.25
CA ARG A 212 -19.18 12.04 13.15
C ARG A 212 -19.51 12.65 11.79
N HIS A 213 -19.16 11.96 10.70
CA HIS A 213 -19.29 12.51 9.35
C HIS A 213 -20.69 12.34 8.78
N GLN A 214 -21.39 11.24 9.11
CA GLN A 214 -22.70 10.88 8.53
C GLN A 214 -22.68 10.96 7.00
N HIS A 215 -21.66 10.37 6.38
CA HIS A 215 -21.35 10.54 4.97
C HIS A 215 -21.17 9.19 4.28
N PRO A 216 -21.65 9.01 3.02
CA PRO A 216 -21.56 7.73 2.30
C PRO A 216 -20.14 7.14 2.23
N ALA A 217 -19.09 7.96 2.15
CA ALA A 217 -17.71 7.50 2.15
C ALA A 217 -17.33 6.80 3.46
N THR A 218 -17.68 7.40 4.60
CA THR A 218 -17.38 6.80 5.92
C THR A 218 -18.27 5.62 6.26
N ASP A 219 -19.51 5.61 5.76
CA ASP A 219 -20.42 4.47 5.92
C ASP A 219 -19.94 3.27 5.12
N ALA A 220 -19.51 3.48 3.87
CA ALA A 220 -18.90 2.43 3.04
C ALA A 220 -17.61 1.89 3.67
N LEU A 221 -16.74 2.77 4.17
CA LEU A 221 -15.52 2.37 4.88
C LEU A 221 -15.85 1.54 6.13
N LEU A 222 -16.80 1.98 6.96
CA LEU A 222 -17.21 1.23 8.14
C LEU A 222 -17.76 -0.16 7.79
N HIS A 223 -18.57 -0.24 6.71
CA HIS A 223 -19.06 -1.54 6.24
C HIS A 223 -17.91 -2.48 5.86
N ALA A 224 -16.96 -1.99 5.07
CA ALA A 224 -15.79 -2.76 4.63
C ALA A 224 -14.93 -3.18 5.84
N VAL A 225 -14.68 -2.26 6.78
CA VAL A 225 -13.90 -2.55 7.99
C VAL A 225 -14.58 -3.58 8.89
N ARG A 226 -15.89 -3.58 9.00
CA ARG A 226 -16.63 -4.62 9.76
C ARG A 226 -16.41 -6.01 9.17
N PHE A 227 -16.43 -6.13 7.86
CA PHE A 227 -16.14 -7.38 7.16
C PHE A 227 -14.71 -7.86 7.47
N TYR A 228 -13.75 -6.97 7.32
CA TYR A 228 -12.33 -7.22 7.52
C TYR A 228 -11.99 -7.54 8.98
N ALA A 229 -12.57 -6.83 9.93
CA ALA A 229 -12.47 -7.14 11.36
C ALA A 229 -13.08 -8.51 11.70
N GLY A 230 -14.14 -8.91 10.99
CA GLY A 230 -14.71 -10.26 11.11
C GLY A 230 -13.76 -11.35 10.65
N PHE A 231 -12.96 -11.12 9.61
CA PHE A 231 -11.90 -12.04 9.20
C PHE A 231 -10.83 -12.16 10.28
N TYR A 232 -10.26 -11.05 10.74
CA TYR A 232 -9.23 -11.09 11.79
C TYR A 232 -9.73 -11.68 13.10
N GLY A 233 -10.98 -11.44 13.49
CA GLY A 233 -11.57 -12.05 14.67
C GLY A 233 -11.69 -13.58 14.60
N ARG A 234 -11.65 -14.18 13.39
CA ARG A 234 -11.62 -15.65 13.23
C ARG A 234 -10.23 -16.25 13.39
N ILE A 235 -9.19 -15.50 13.01
CA ILE A 235 -7.81 -16.02 12.99
C ILE A 235 -6.96 -15.56 14.17
N GLU A 236 -7.34 -14.46 14.84
CA GLU A 236 -6.62 -13.89 15.97
C GLU A 236 -7.55 -13.76 17.19
N PRO A 237 -7.35 -14.58 18.25
CA PRO A 237 -8.21 -14.55 19.43
C PRO A 237 -8.28 -13.19 20.13
N GLU A 238 -7.21 -12.40 20.08
CA GLU A 238 -7.18 -11.07 20.70
C GLU A 238 -8.08 -10.07 19.95
N LEU A 239 -8.17 -10.17 18.61
CA LEU A 239 -9.08 -9.36 17.81
C LEU A 239 -10.53 -9.87 17.85
N ALA A 240 -10.74 -11.11 18.24
CA ALA A 240 -12.09 -11.60 18.58
C ALA A 240 -12.63 -10.93 19.85
N ALA A 241 -11.77 -10.67 20.85
CA ALA A 241 -12.14 -10.04 22.11
C ALA A 241 -12.29 -8.51 21.99
N LEU A 242 -11.44 -7.88 21.17
CA LEU A 242 -11.45 -6.44 20.89
C LEU A 242 -11.51 -6.23 19.38
N PRO A 243 -12.72 -6.19 18.78
CA PRO A 243 -12.88 -6.14 17.33
C PRO A 243 -12.08 -5.02 16.67
N GLY A 244 -11.33 -5.39 15.65
CA GLY A 244 -10.45 -4.51 14.90
C GLY A 244 -9.77 -5.24 13.75
N CYS A 245 -8.87 -4.56 13.09
CA CYS A 245 -8.10 -5.11 11.99
C CYS A 245 -6.71 -4.45 11.93
N TYR A 246 -5.89 -4.88 11.01
CA TYR A 246 -4.66 -4.15 10.66
C TYR A 246 -4.96 -3.19 9.51
N GLY A 247 -4.36 -2.01 9.56
CA GLY A 247 -4.39 -1.03 8.46
C GLY A 247 -3.01 -1.01 7.81
N HIS A 248 -2.64 -2.11 7.13
CA HIS A 248 -1.30 -2.28 6.59
C HIS A 248 -0.91 -1.08 5.71
N ASP A 249 -1.73 -0.75 4.74
CA ASP A 249 -1.50 0.29 3.75
C ASP A 249 -1.54 1.69 4.35
N LEU A 250 -2.41 1.86 5.34
CA LEU A 250 -2.51 3.11 6.08
C LEU A 250 -1.18 3.49 6.75
N LEU A 251 -0.40 2.50 7.23
CA LEU A 251 0.90 2.77 7.84
C LEU A 251 1.93 3.27 6.81
N ALA A 252 1.88 2.80 5.57
CA ALA A 252 2.73 3.34 4.50
C ALA A 252 2.40 4.82 4.22
N MET A 253 1.11 5.19 4.27
CA MET A 253 0.69 6.58 4.17
C MET A 253 1.13 7.42 5.38
N MET A 254 1.09 6.85 6.59
CA MET A 254 1.58 7.53 7.80
C MET A 254 3.09 7.76 7.75
N TYR A 255 3.85 6.81 7.23
CA TYR A 255 5.29 6.99 7.03
C TYR A 255 5.60 8.16 6.08
N LEU A 256 4.79 8.37 5.04
CA LEU A 256 4.96 9.51 4.13
C LEU A 256 4.91 10.86 4.87
N VAL A 257 4.01 11.02 5.82
CA VAL A 257 3.70 12.31 6.48
C VAL A 257 4.37 12.49 7.83
N GLN A 258 4.65 11.41 8.56
CA GLN A 258 5.30 11.41 9.86
C GLN A 258 6.28 10.23 9.98
N PRO A 259 7.40 10.23 9.23
CA PRO A 259 8.39 9.15 9.25
C PRO A 259 9.05 8.96 10.62
N GLU A 260 9.04 9.99 11.48
CA GLU A 260 9.56 9.93 12.85
C GLU A 260 8.81 8.97 13.77
N LEU A 261 7.60 8.54 13.41
CA LEU A 261 6.87 7.51 14.15
C LEU A 261 7.45 6.11 13.94
N PHE A 262 8.39 5.97 13.02
CA PHE A 262 8.99 4.69 12.64
C PHE A 262 10.51 4.70 12.88
N SER A 263 11.05 3.58 13.35
CA SER A 263 12.49 3.37 13.35
C SER A 263 12.88 2.49 12.18
N THR A 264 13.80 2.98 11.36
CA THR A 264 14.26 2.27 10.15
C THR A 264 15.67 1.72 10.32
N GLN A 265 15.98 0.71 9.53
CA GLN A 265 17.33 0.19 9.35
C GLN A 265 17.64 0.08 7.86
N ALA A 266 18.85 0.51 7.47
CA ALA A 266 19.31 0.35 6.09
C ALA A 266 19.90 -1.04 5.86
N GLY A 267 19.61 -1.63 4.69
CA GLY A 267 20.19 -2.91 4.28
C GLY A 267 19.91 -3.23 2.81
N ARG A 268 20.61 -4.23 2.27
CA ARG A 268 20.29 -4.79 0.96
C ARG A 268 19.16 -5.78 1.14
N VAL A 269 18.09 -5.61 0.37
CA VAL A 269 16.93 -6.49 0.42
C VAL A 269 16.79 -7.24 -0.89
N ARG A 270 16.60 -8.54 -0.80
CA ARG A 270 16.30 -9.43 -1.92
C ARG A 270 15.02 -10.21 -1.64
N VAL A 271 14.38 -10.63 -2.70
CA VAL A 271 13.17 -11.45 -2.63
C VAL A 271 13.47 -12.84 -3.17
N VAL A 272 13.03 -13.87 -2.46
CA VAL A 272 13.06 -15.25 -2.97
C VAL A 272 11.95 -15.41 -4.00
N THR A 273 12.34 -15.67 -5.24
CA THR A 273 11.39 -15.67 -6.37
C THR A 273 10.81 -17.05 -6.71
N GLU A 274 11.36 -18.13 -6.11
CA GLU A 274 10.95 -19.51 -6.42
C GLU A 274 11.10 -20.43 -5.19
N GLY A 275 10.39 -21.54 -5.19
CA GLY A 275 10.52 -22.60 -4.20
C GLY A 275 9.72 -22.38 -2.93
N LEU A 276 10.06 -23.11 -1.86
CA LEU A 276 9.29 -23.14 -0.61
C LEU A 276 9.20 -21.79 0.09
N ALA A 277 10.20 -20.94 -0.10
CA ALA A 277 10.29 -19.62 0.52
C ALA A 277 9.90 -18.48 -0.47
N GLU A 278 9.19 -18.79 -1.56
CA GLU A 278 8.77 -17.78 -2.54
C GLU A 278 8.05 -16.61 -1.87
N GLY A 279 8.47 -15.39 -2.19
CA GLY A 279 7.98 -14.15 -1.59
C GLY A 279 8.68 -13.73 -0.29
N GLN A 280 9.60 -14.55 0.26
CA GLN A 280 10.36 -14.14 1.44
C GLN A 280 11.26 -12.94 1.10
N THR A 281 11.21 -11.91 1.93
CA THR A 281 12.15 -10.79 1.89
C THR A 281 13.32 -11.07 2.83
N ILE A 282 14.54 -11.04 2.29
CA ILE A 282 15.77 -11.26 3.03
C ILE A 282 16.57 -9.97 3.05
N MET A 283 16.93 -9.49 4.24
CA MET A 283 17.69 -8.26 4.41
C MET A 283 19.08 -8.52 4.94
N ASP A 284 20.10 -8.16 4.15
CA ASP A 284 21.46 -8.03 4.66
C ASP A 284 21.65 -6.69 5.36
N ARG A 285 21.82 -6.74 6.67
CA ARG A 285 22.02 -5.58 7.55
C ARG A 285 23.50 -5.26 7.82
N ARG A 286 24.42 -6.12 7.35
CA ARG A 286 25.85 -6.00 7.59
C ARG A 286 26.52 -5.22 6.47
N GLU A 287 27.51 -4.41 6.80
CA GLU A 287 28.07 -3.47 5.82
C GLU A 287 29.31 -4.02 5.10
N HIS A 288 30.04 -4.91 5.72
CA HIS A 288 31.39 -5.26 5.25
C HIS A 288 31.64 -6.76 5.16
N ILE A 289 30.60 -7.58 5.04
CA ILE A 289 30.78 -9.02 4.92
C ILE A 289 30.54 -9.43 3.47
N PRO A 290 31.56 -9.85 2.74
CA PRO A 290 31.39 -10.42 1.42
C PRO A 290 30.75 -11.81 1.52
N TYR A 291 29.77 -12.07 0.65
CA TYR A 291 29.15 -13.37 0.52
C TYR A 291 29.68 -14.07 -0.73
N PRO A 292 30.04 -15.36 -0.68
CA PRO A 292 30.49 -16.09 -1.86
C PRO A 292 29.35 -16.38 -2.84
N GLN A 293 28.10 -16.31 -2.37
CA GLN A 293 26.93 -16.52 -3.20
C GLN A 293 26.60 -15.24 -3.97
N PRO A 294 26.36 -15.32 -5.30
CA PRO A 294 25.94 -14.15 -6.08
C PRO A 294 24.58 -13.63 -5.63
N GLY A 295 24.31 -12.35 -5.93
CA GLY A 295 23.06 -11.68 -5.60
C GLY A 295 23.12 -10.82 -4.34
N TRP A 296 24.31 -10.64 -3.74
CA TRP A 296 24.56 -9.79 -2.57
C TRP A 296 25.72 -8.82 -2.81
N GLU A 297 26.00 -8.52 -4.07
CA GLU A 297 27.10 -7.66 -4.48
C GLU A 297 26.92 -6.24 -3.96
N GLU A 298 28.02 -5.50 -3.79
CA GLU A 298 28.03 -4.15 -3.24
C GLU A 298 27.24 -3.13 -4.06
N GLN A 299 27.09 -3.36 -5.36
CA GLN A 299 26.31 -2.52 -6.26
C GLN A 299 24.79 -2.62 -6.03
N ILE A 300 24.30 -3.64 -5.30
CA ILE A 300 22.88 -3.69 -4.91
C ILE A 300 22.62 -2.59 -3.90
N PRO A 301 21.67 -1.67 -4.21
CA PRO A 301 21.40 -0.53 -3.34
C PRO A 301 20.90 -0.96 -1.98
N ARG A 302 21.22 -0.17 -0.97
CA ARG A 302 20.64 -0.30 0.36
C ARG A 302 19.33 0.48 0.39
N ILE A 303 18.29 -0.13 0.92
CA ILE A 303 17.00 0.52 1.16
C ILE A 303 16.74 0.62 2.66
N GLN A 304 15.76 1.41 3.07
CA GLN A 304 15.30 1.47 4.45
C GLN A 304 14.21 0.42 4.68
N ALA A 305 14.21 -0.24 5.84
CA ALA A 305 13.10 -1.06 6.29
C ALA A 305 12.65 -0.58 7.68
N CYS A 306 11.34 -0.35 7.85
CA CYS A 306 10.74 -0.02 9.14
C CYS A 306 10.71 -1.27 10.02
N LEU A 307 11.32 -1.20 11.20
CA LEU A 307 11.40 -2.32 12.15
C LEU A 307 10.72 -2.04 13.48
N GLN A 308 10.46 -0.78 13.82
CA GLN A 308 9.72 -0.38 15.01
C GLN A 308 8.78 0.77 14.67
N VAL A 309 7.69 0.89 15.43
CA VAL A 309 6.65 1.90 15.25
C VAL A 309 6.06 2.34 16.58
N ASP A 310 5.74 3.62 16.69
CA ASP A 310 4.93 4.16 17.79
C ASP A 310 3.43 3.94 17.49
N ALA A 311 2.92 2.78 17.87
CA ALA A 311 1.54 2.39 17.58
C ALA A 311 0.49 3.35 18.19
N PRO A 312 0.60 3.82 19.44
CA PRO A 312 -0.31 4.82 19.98
C PRO A 312 -0.34 6.12 19.17
N ALA A 313 0.82 6.63 18.74
CA ALA A 313 0.89 7.84 17.93
C ALA A 313 0.31 7.62 16.52
N CYS A 314 0.52 6.47 15.90
CA CYS A 314 -0.13 6.10 14.63
C CYS A 314 -1.66 6.09 14.75
N LEU A 315 -2.21 5.51 15.82
CA LEU A 315 -3.66 5.51 16.05
C LEU A 315 -4.21 6.93 16.24
N ALA A 316 -3.49 7.78 16.98
CA ALA A 316 -3.88 9.18 17.17
C ALA A 316 -3.83 9.96 15.84
N LEU A 317 -2.81 9.71 15.01
CA LEU A 317 -2.68 10.31 13.68
C LEU A 317 -3.83 9.87 12.75
N ALA A 318 -4.16 8.57 12.73
CA ALA A 318 -5.30 8.06 11.97
C ALA A 318 -6.60 8.75 12.36
N GLU A 319 -6.91 8.77 13.66
CA GLU A 319 -8.15 9.35 14.18
C GLU A 319 -8.22 10.85 13.89
N SER A 320 -7.18 11.62 14.18
CA SER A 320 -7.17 13.06 13.96
C SER A 320 -7.30 13.44 12.48
N THR A 321 -6.63 12.69 11.60
CA THR A 321 -6.69 12.93 10.14
C THR A 321 -8.06 12.60 9.57
N LEU A 322 -8.56 11.39 9.83
CA LEU A 322 -9.84 10.93 9.27
C LEU A 322 -11.05 11.61 9.91
N ALA A 323 -10.94 12.11 11.14
CA ALA A 323 -11.98 12.92 11.79
C ALA A 323 -11.96 14.38 11.37
N SER A 324 -11.02 14.84 10.55
CA SER A 324 -10.99 16.22 10.04
C SER A 324 -12.16 16.50 9.07
N ASN A 325 -12.42 17.76 8.77
CA ASN A 325 -13.52 18.14 7.85
C ASN A 325 -13.15 17.96 6.36
N TRP A 326 -12.50 16.87 5.99
CA TRP A 326 -12.00 16.63 4.64
C TRP A 326 -13.10 16.33 3.61
N LEU A 327 -14.24 15.82 4.04
CA LEU A 327 -15.41 15.55 3.18
C LEU A 327 -16.25 16.81 2.87
N SER A 328 -15.95 17.93 3.53
CA SER A 328 -16.62 19.21 3.30
C SER A 328 -15.83 20.17 2.39
N ARG A 329 -14.69 19.71 1.87
CA ARG A 329 -13.76 20.51 1.06
C ARG A 329 -13.96 20.34 -0.42
#